data_dec601ebe5dba035c029226000e91677
#
_entry.id   dec601ebe5dba035c029226000e91677
#
_cell.length_a   1.000
_cell.length_b   1.000
_cell.length_c   1.000
_cell.angle_alpha   90.00
_cell.angle_beta   90.00
_cell.angle_gamma   90.00
#
_symmetry.space_group_name_H-M   'P 1'
#
loop_
_entity.id
_entity.type
_entity.pdbx_description
1 polymer ?
#
loop_
_entity_poly.entity_id
_entity_poly.type
_entity_poly.pdbx_seq_one_letter_code
_entity_poly.pdbx_strand_id
1 'polypeptide(L)'
;MVGGAAASPLPLASAIGIESSLDEKGLPFSQKAYRWNQGRYSRQRRFVDIWGFVLRLLWARWLYGKAWSYGGAMTPDAQAARRHQLAVWIRETLLDLGPTFIKVGQLFSTRADIFPIEFVEELSKLQDRVPAFSYEQARDIIEADLGKPIHTLYRTFDPIPLAAASLGQVHRAQLHTGEEVVVKVQRPGLRSLFTIDLSILKGIAHYFQNHPSWGKGRDWLGIYEECCRILWEEIDYLNEGRNADTFRRNFRGEDWVNVPRVFWRLTSSRVVTLEYMPGIKISHYDALEAAGLDRSRLARLGAQAYLHQLLNNGFFHADPHPGNIAVSLDGSLIFYDFGMMGQVQPLTRQRLMNTFMGIAQRNAEQVMNSLVELGALAEIEDMSPVRRSIQYILDNFMDKPFEEQSINAISDDLYAVAYDQPFRFPATFTFVMRAFSTLEGVGKGLDPEFNFMEAAKPFAAQLMSNGNSTDGANSLLGELSRQAAQVSTSALGLPRRIEDTLDKLERGDIRVRVRSIETDRALRRISGVSMANNYAILLGAFTLSATGLLLSEFIWLAVIPGVLAVGTGIAFLRSVFKINRADRLP
;
A
#
# COMPACT_ATOMS: atom_id res chain seq x y z
N MET A 1 -63.65 -14.43 7.95
CA MET A 1 -62.81 -14.26 6.72
C MET A 1 -61.86 -13.13 6.99
N VAL A 2 -60.61 -13.45 7.34
CA VAL A 2 -59.53 -12.46 7.53
C VAL A 2 -58.45 -12.87 6.54
N GLY A 3 -58.35 -12.08 5.48
CA GLY A 3 -57.32 -12.25 4.44
C GLY A 3 -55.97 -11.84 4.97
N GLY A 4 -55.07 -12.77 5.20
CA GLY A 4 -53.66 -12.51 5.44
C GLY A 4 -53.00 -12.14 4.11
N ALA A 5 -52.53 -10.88 3.99
CA ALA A 5 -51.65 -10.46 2.93
C ALA A 5 -50.27 -11.10 3.15
N ALA A 6 -49.94 -12.07 2.30
CA ALA A 6 -48.58 -12.61 2.23
C ALA A 6 -47.66 -11.50 1.76
N ALA A 7 -46.70 -11.08 2.61
CA ALA A 7 -45.62 -10.20 2.25
C ALA A 7 -44.79 -10.89 1.15
N SER A 8 -44.69 -10.26 -0.01
CA SER A 8 -43.77 -10.70 -1.08
C SER A 8 -42.35 -10.73 -0.53
N PRO A 9 -41.57 -11.80 -0.76
CA PRO A 9 -40.17 -11.83 -0.36
C PRO A 9 -39.44 -10.74 -1.13
N LEU A 10 -38.79 -9.81 -0.40
CA LEU A 10 -37.84 -8.86 -0.96
C LEU A 10 -36.84 -9.61 -1.83
N PRO A 11 -36.47 -9.11 -3.00
CA PRO A 11 -35.50 -9.79 -3.85
C PRO A 11 -34.18 -9.96 -3.08
N LEU A 12 -33.73 -11.20 -2.95
CA LEU A 12 -32.50 -11.59 -2.23
C LEU A 12 -31.27 -10.77 -2.59
N ALA A 13 -31.24 -10.14 -3.76
CA ALA A 13 -30.15 -9.27 -4.21
C ALA A 13 -29.97 -8.00 -3.37
N SER A 14 -31.02 -7.43 -2.79
CA SER A 14 -30.93 -6.24 -1.93
C SER A 14 -30.53 -6.57 -0.49
N ALA A 15 -30.79 -7.79 -0.04
CA ALA A 15 -30.41 -8.24 1.30
C ALA A 15 -28.92 -8.65 1.41
N ILE A 16 -28.29 -9.00 0.29
CA ILE A 16 -26.90 -9.50 0.27
C ILE A 16 -25.86 -8.35 0.21
N GLY A 17 -26.31 -7.08 0.17
CA GLY A 17 -25.38 -5.93 0.22
C GLY A 17 -24.34 -5.88 -0.90
N ILE A 18 -24.52 -6.65 -1.95
CA ILE A 18 -23.83 -6.45 -3.21
C ILE A 18 -24.53 -5.26 -3.87
N GLU A 19 -24.08 -4.05 -3.59
CA GLU A 19 -24.39 -2.93 -4.46
C GLU A 19 -23.95 -3.38 -5.85
N SER A 20 -24.94 -3.76 -6.67
CA SER A 20 -24.72 -3.99 -8.09
C SER A 20 -23.99 -2.76 -8.62
N SER A 21 -23.03 -2.94 -9.49
CA SER A 21 -22.38 -1.85 -10.27
C SER A 21 -23.38 -1.12 -11.18
N LEU A 22 -24.66 -1.24 -10.87
CA LEU A 22 -25.80 -0.64 -11.53
C LEU A 22 -26.34 0.52 -10.68
N ASP A 23 -26.64 1.64 -11.32
CA ASP A 23 -27.34 2.76 -10.69
C ASP A 23 -28.78 2.34 -10.27
N GLU A 24 -29.51 3.23 -9.56
CA GLU A 24 -30.90 3.00 -9.14
C GLU A 24 -31.87 2.67 -10.31
N LYS A 25 -31.42 2.78 -11.54
CA LYS A 25 -32.16 2.46 -12.77
C LYS A 25 -31.68 1.16 -13.44
N GLY A 26 -30.80 0.38 -12.79
CA GLY A 26 -30.26 -0.86 -13.35
C GLY A 26 -29.29 -0.67 -14.51
N LEU A 27 -28.73 0.54 -14.67
CA LEU A 27 -27.73 0.84 -15.68
C LEU A 27 -26.31 0.77 -15.06
N PRO A 28 -25.31 0.29 -15.81
CA PRO A 28 -23.93 0.27 -15.30
C PRO A 28 -23.48 1.69 -14.94
N PHE A 29 -22.95 1.85 -13.71
CA PHE A 29 -22.54 3.14 -13.16
C PHE A 29 -21.75 3.97 -14.16
N SER A 30 -22.22 5.22 -14.36
CA SER A 30 -21.61 6.33 -15.09
C SER A 30 -20.55 5.95 -16.13
N GLN A 31 -20.94 6.00 -17.40
CA GLN A 31 -20.08 5.90 -18.60
C GLN A 31 -19.05 7.05 -18.70
N LYS A 32 -18.25 7.29 -17.68
CA LYS A 32 -17.01 7.99 -17.89
C LYS A 32 -16.12 7.02 -18.66
N ALA A 33 -16.06 7.16 -19.98
CA ALA A 33 -15.21 6.34 -20.84
C ALA A 33 -13.75 6.65 -20.52
N TYR A 34 -13.19 5.93 -19.54
CA TYR A 34 -11.77 6.03 -19.25
C TYR A 34 -10.96 5.57 -20.45
N ARG A 35 -10.00 6.37 -20.86
CA ARG A 35 -9.15 6.11 -22.05
C ARG A 35 -8.41 4.77 -21.96
N TRP A 36 -8.10 4.30 -20.76
CA TRP A 36 -7.43 3.03 -20.52
C TRP A 36 -8.34 1.80 -20.65
N ASN A 37 -9.66 1.97 -20.71
CA ASN A 37 -10.62 0.86 -20.84
C ASN A 37 -10.64 0.23 -22.26
N GLN A 38 -9.92 0.81 -23.22
CA GLN A 38 -9.91 0.36 -24.62
C GLN A 38 -8.92 -0.79 -24.89
N GLY A 39 -8.16 -1.25 -23.89
CA GLY A 39 -7.28 -2.44 -23.99
C GLY A 39 -6.05 -2.29 -24.89
N ARG A 40 -5.87 -1.15 -25.59
CA ARG A 40 -4.70 -0.88 -26.44
C ARG A 40 -3.87 0.25 -25.85
N TYR A 41 -2.64 -0.07 -25.43
CA TYR A 41 -1.76 0.88 -24.74
C TYR A 41 -0.58 1.24 -25.65
N SER A 42 -0.39 2.53 -25.91
CA SER A 42 0.81 3.05 -26.59
C SER A 42 1.81 3.54 -25.54
N ARG A 43 3.06 3.03 -25.58
CA ARG A 43 4.13 3.43 -24.68
C ARG A 43 4.41 4.95 -24.76
N GLN A 44 4.38 5.53 -25.96
CA GLN A 44 4.64 6.96 -26.15
C GLN A 44 3.56 7.81 -25.48
N ARG A 45 2.29 7.45 -25.68
CA ARG A 45 1.16 8.16 -25.08
C ARG A 45 1.19 8.04 -23.56
N ARG A 46 1.42 6.84 -23.03
CA ARG A 46 1.56 6.62 -21.58
C ARG A 46 2.70 7.45 -20.99
N PHE A 47 3.84 7.53 -21.69
CA PHE A 47 4.96 8.37 -21.28
C PHE A 47 4.55 9.85 -21.16
N VAL A 48 3.84 10.40 -22.15
CA VAL A 48 3.36 11.79 -22.12
C VAL A 48 2.33 12.02 -21.01
N ASP A 49 1.38 11.11 -20.83
CA ASP A 49 0.35 11.22 -19.79
C ASP A 49 0.97 11.19 -18.38
N ILE A 50 1.88 10.24 -18.12
CA ILE A 50 2.53 10.09 -16.82
C ILE A 50 3.48 11.26 -16.53
N TRP A 51 4.34 11.63 -17.47
CA TRP A 51 5.25 12.77 -17.28
C TRP A 51 4.49 14.09 -17.23
N GLY A 52 3.39 14.23 -17.95
CA GLY A 52 2.49 15.37 -17.85
C GLY A 52 1.90 15.52 -16.45
N PHE A 53 1.49 14.41 -15.83
CA PHE A 53 1.08 14.40 -14.41
C PHE A 53 2.21 14.81 -13.48
N VAL A 54 3.39 14.20 -13.61
CA VAL A 54 4.56 14.49 -12.77
C VAL A 54 4.98 15.97 -12.87
N LEU A 55 5.06 16.50 -14.09
CA LEU A 55 5.43 17.91 -14.30
C LEU A 55 4.41 18.88 -13.70
N ARG A 56 3.11 18.58 -13.83
CA ARG A 56 2.05 19.39 -13.19
C ARG A 56 2.13 19.32 -11.68
N LEU A 57 2.43 18.15 -11.11
CA LEU A 57 2.62 17.97 -9.67
C LEU A 57 3.82 18.79 -9.18
N LEU A 58 4.94 18.74 -9.89
CA LEU A 58 6.13 19.53 -9.58
C LEU A 58 5.85 21.04 -9.65
N TRP A 59 5.12 21.46 -10.67
CA TRP A 59 4.69 22.84 -10.83
C TRP A 59 3.75 23.31 -9.70
N ALA A 60 2.75 22.51 -9.36
CA ALA A 60 1.85 22.79 -8.25
C ALA A 60 2.61 22.88 -6.92
N ARG A 61 3.59 21.99 -6.69
CA ARG A 61 4.47 22.00 -5.52
C ARG A 61 5.35 23.25 -5.46
N TRP A 62 5.85 23.71 -6.60
CA TRP A 62 6.63 24.93 -6.69
C TRP A 62 5.78 26.18 -6.39
N LEU A 63 4.55 26.23 -6.95
CA LEU A 63 3.59 27.30 -6.69
C LEU A 63 3.16 27.36 -5.23
N TYR A 64 3.05 26.20 -4.56
CA TYR A 64 2.66 26.12 -3.15
C TYR A 64 3.55 26.96 -2.23
N GLY A 65 4.84 27.05 -2.51
CA GLY A 65 5.79 27.85 -1.73
C GLY A 65 5.86 29.33 -2.10
N LYS A 66 4.94 29.83 -2.98
CA LYS A 66 4.95 31.22 -3.47
C LYS A 66 3.79 32.02 -2.95
N ALA A 67 4.04 33.03 -2.09
CA ALA A 67 3.00 33.87 -1.52
C ALA A 67 2.12 34.56 -2.58
N TRP A 68 2.72 35.01 -3.70
CA TRP A 68 1.98 35.66 -4.79
C TRP A 68 0.98 34.73 -5.52
N SER A 69 1.12 33.42 -5.37
CA SER A 69 0.22 32.45 -6.00
C SER A 69 -1.08 32.23 -5.21
N TYR A 70 -1.20 32.82 -4.02
CA TYR A 70 -2.41 32.86 -3.23
C TYR A 70 -3.14 34.16 -3.58
N GLY A 71 -4.43 34.10 -3.89
CA GLY A 71 -5.23 35.29 -4.22
C GLY A 71 -5.47 36.26 -3.04
N GLY A 72 -4.76 36.04 -1.91
CA GLY A 72 -4.80 36.82 -0.68
C GLY A 72 -3.59 36.51 0.20
N ALA A 73 -3.72 36.64 1.52
CA ALA A 73 -2.65 36.30 2.44
C ALA A 73 -2.41 34.79 2.49
N MET A 74 -1.15 34.39 2.59
CA MET A 74 -0.73 32.98 2.74
C MET A 74 -0.96 32.53 4.19
N THR A 75 -2.22 32.32 4.56
CA THR A 75 -2.61 31.82 5.88
C THR A 75 -2.49 30.28 5.97
N PRO A 76 -2.36 29.70 7.17
CA PRO A 76 -2.38 28.25 7.36
C PRO A 76 -3.63 27.59 6.75
N ASP A 77 -4.81 28.20 6.89
CA ASP A 77 -6.07 27.71 6.33
C ASP A 77 -6.08 27.72 4.79
N ALA A 78 -5.56 28.80 4.18
CA ALA A 78 -5.42 28.89 2.72
C ALA A 78 -4.44 27.84 2.18
N GLN A 79 -3.40 27.51 2.94
CA GLN A 79 -2.47 26.43 2.61
C GLN A 79 -3.13 25.06 2.74
N ALA A 80 -3.89 24.79 3.79
CA ALA A 80 -4.62 23.54 3.99
C ALA A 80 -5.67 23.33 2.88
N ALA A 81 -6.47 24.35 2.58
CA ALA A 81 -7.45 24.30 1.48
C ALA A 81 -6.80 23.99 0.14
N ARG A 82 -5.63 24.57 -0.14
CA ARG A 82 -4.89 24.32 -1.37
C ARG A 82 -4.26 22.91 -1.41
N ARG A 83 -3.78 22.37 -0.28
CA ARG A 83 -3.33 20.99 -0.18
C ARG A 83 -4.48 20.02 -0.48
N HIS A 84 -5.64 20.26 0.11
CA HIS A 84 -6.83 19.46 -0.14
C HIS A 84 -7.24 19.49 -1.62
N GLN A 85 -7.30 20.66 -2.25
CA GLN A 85 -7.60 20.77 -3.69
C GLN A 85 -6.58 20.00 -4.56
N LEU A 86 -5.30 20.08 -4.20
CA LEU A 86 -4.25 19.33 -4.90
C LEU A 86 -4.43 17.82 -4.70
N ALA A 87 -4.78 17.37 -3.49
CA ALA A 87 -5.04 15.96 -3.20
C ALA A 87 -6.24 15.42 -4.00
N VAL A 88 -7.34 16.18 -4.08
CA VAL A 88 -8.49 15.84 -4.94
C VAL A 88 -8.08 15.73 -6.41
N TRP A 89 -7.31 16.71 -6.93
CA TRP A 89 -6.85 16.67 -8.31
C TRP A 89 -5.94 15.46 -8.58
N ILE A 90 -5.06 15.09 -7.64
CA ILE A 90 -4.22 13.89 -7.75
C ILE A 90 -5.12 12.66 -7.83
N ARG A 91 -6.07 12.48 -6.91
CA ARG A 91 -7.00 11.35 -6.92
C ARG A 91 -7.70 11.20 -8.28
N GLU A 92 -8.30 12.28 -8.80
CA GLU A 92 -8.99 12.26 -10.09
C GLU A 92 -8.03 11.89 -11.26
N THR A 93 -6.79 12.42 -11.20
CA THR A 93 -5.80 12.11 -12.24
C THR A 93 -5.33 10.65 -12.16
N LEU A 94 -5.19 10.07 -10.97
CA LEU A 94 -4.84 8.65 -10.81
C LEU A 94 -5.95 7.73 -11.35
N LEU A 95 -7.23 8.10 -11.17
CA LEU A 95 -8.36 7.40 -11.77
C LEU A 95 -8.31 7.48 -13.33
N ASP A 96 -7.98 8.64 -13.87
CA ASP A 96 -7.84 8.82 -15.32
C ASP A 96 -6.61 8.11 -15.91
N LEU A 97 -5.53 7.96 -15.14
CA LEU A 97 -4.35 7.19 -15.51
C LEU A 97 -4.58 5.67 -15.44
N GLY A 98 -5.53 5.20 -14.63
CA GLY A 98 -6.03 3.83 -14.63
C GLY A 98 -5.40 2.88 -13.63
N PRO A 99 -5.60 1.54 -13.82
CA PRO A 99 -5.37 0.51 -12.81
C PRO A 99 -4.04 0.58 -12.09
N THR A 100 -2.92 0.75 -12.80
CA THR A 100 -1.59 0.88 -12.21
C THR A 100 -1.55 2.01 -11.18
N PHE A 101 -2.08 3.18 -11.54
CA PHE A 101 -2.01 4.39 -10.72
C PHE A 101 -3.07 4.40 -9.61
N ILE A 102 -4.22 3.77 -9.83
CA ILE A 102 -5.21 3.53 -8.77
C ILE A 102 -4.56 2.71 -7.65
N LYS A 103 -3.90 1.60 -7.98
CA LYS A 103 -3.24 0.74 -6.98
C LYS A 103 -2.02 1.41 -6.33
N VAL A 104 -1.21 2.13 -7.09
CA VAL A 104 -0.12 2.96 -6.52
C VAL A 104 -0.68 4.01 -5.57
N GLY A 105 -1.79 4.67 -5.92
CA GLY A 105 -2.47 5.62 -5.04
C GLY A 105 -3.02 4.98 -3.76
N GLN A 106 -3.61 3.79 -3.86
CA GLN A 106 -4.05 2.99 -2.70
C GLN A 106 -2.88 2.60 -1.80
N LEU A 107 -1.73 2.22 -2.34
CA LEU A 107 -0.50 1.98 -1.56
C LEU A 107 -0.02 3.26 -0.87
N PHE A 108 -0.07 4.39 -1.55
CA PHE A 108 0.37 5.68 -0.98
C PHE A 108 -0.61 6.24 0.07
N SER A 109 -1.89 5.89 0.00
CA SER A 109 -2.86 6.26 1.04
C SER A 109 -2.53 5.69 2.43
N THR A 110 -1.61 4.74 2.51
CA THR A 110 -1.16 4.13 3.76
C THR A 110 0.13 4.74 4.30
N ARG A 111 0.76 5.65 3.55
CA ARG A 111 2.09 6.18 3.82
C ARG A 111 2.00 7.60 4.40
N ALA A 112 1.38 7.73 5.60
CA ALA A 112 1.33 8.98 6.35
C ALA A 112 2.73 9.47 6.78
N ASP A 113 3.74 8.60 6.75
CA ASP A 113 5.15 8.92 6.93
C ASP A 113 5.76 9.72 5.76
N ILE A 114 5.17 9.62 4.58
CA ILE A 114 5.66 10.29 3.36
C ILE A 114 4.78 11.46 2.95
N PHE A 115 3.46 11.32 3.10
CA PHE A 115 2.47 12.25 2.61
C PHE A 115 1.70 12.96 3.74
N PRO A 116 1.37 14.25 3.58
CA PRO A 116 0.46 14.96 4.49
C PRO A 116 -0.90 14.26 4.58
N ILE A 117 -1.59 14.44 5.72
CA ILE A 117 -2.85 13.76 6.02
C ILE A 117 -3.94 14.00 4.96
N GLU A 118 -4.01 15.20 4.39
CA GLU A 118 -5.00 15.56 3.38
C GLU A 118 -4.86 14.73 2.10
N PHE A 119 -3.62 14.29 1.77
CA PHE A 119 -3.38 13.39 0.64
C PHE A 119 -3.75 11.95 0.99
N VAL A 120 -3.42 11.50 2.18
CA VAL A 120 -3.76 10.17 2.69
C VAL A 120 -5.29 10.00 2.68
N GLU A 121 -6.04 10.96 3.21
CA GLU A 121 -7.51 10.94 3.24
C GLU A 121 -8.13 10.92 1.83
N GLU A 122 -7.63 11.73 0.91
CA GLU A 122 -8.16 11.74 -0.45
C GLU A 122 -7.78 10.48 -1.24
N LEU A 123 -6.55 9.97 -1.07
CA LEU A 123 -6.12 8.75 -1.73
C LEU A 123 -6.81 7.50 -1.18
N SER A 124 -7.23 7.49 0.10
CA SER A 124 -8.01 6.40 0.66
C SER A 124 -9.40 6.25 0.01
N LYS A 125 -9.91 7.32 -0.63
CA LYS A 125 -11.15 7.32 -1.41
C LYS A 125 -11.00 6.69 -2.80
N LEU A 126 -9.79 6.25 -3.20
CA LEU A 126 -9.55 5.50 -4.44
C LEU A 126 -10.15 4.10 -4.30
N GLN A 127 -11.48 4.05 -4.32
CA GLN A 127 -12.22 2.79 -4.33
C GLN A 127 -12.21 2.18 -5.72
N ASP A 128 -12.25 0.85 -5.79
CA ASP A 128 -12.25 0.07 -7.03
C ASP A 128 -13.58 0.13 -7.81
N ARG A 129 -14.27 1.27 -7.79
CA ARG A 129 -15.50 1.46 -8.59
C ARG A 129 -15.13 1.88 -10.01
N VAL A 130 -14.81 0.92 -10.85
CA VAL A 130 -14.52 1.13 -12.27
C VAL A 130 -15.52 0.39 -13.15
N PRO A 131 -15.82 0.89 -14.38
CA PRO A 131 -16.73 0.20 -15.28
C PRO A 131 -16.29 -1.24 -15.56
N ALA A 132 -17.25 -2.16 -15.59
CA ALA A 132 -17.03 -3.52 -16.03
C ALA A 132 -16.59 -3.55 -17.51
N PHE A 133 -15.81 -4.56 -17.88
CA PHE A 133 -15.57 -4.88 -19.30
C PHE A 133 -16.62 -5.87 -19.81
N SER A 134 -16.71 -6.05 -21.11
CA SER A 134 -17.80 -6.82 -21.71
C SER A 134 -17.74 -8.31 -21.34
N TYR A 135 -18.90 -8.95 -21.35
CA TYR A 135 -19.01 -10.41 -21.14
C TYR A 135 -18.19 -11.22 -22.16
N GLU A 136 -18.17 -10.78 -23.42
CA GLU A 136 -17.38 -11.43 -24.47
C GLU A 136 -15.90 -11.46 -24.14
N GLN A 137 -15.37 -10.35 -23.63
CA GLN A 137 -13.97 -10.27 -23.20
C GLN A 137 -13.70 -11.18 -21.97
N ALA A 138 -14.64 -11.25 -21.02
CA ALA A 138 -14.51 -12.14 -19.87
C ALA A 138 -14.54 -13.61 -20.31
N ARG A 139 -15.48 -14.00 -21.16
CA ARG A 139 -15.59 -15.33 -21.73
C ARG A 139 -14.31 -15.72 -22.48
N ASP A 140 -13.83 -14.86 -23.38
CA ASP A 140 -12.65 -15.14 -24.19
C ASP A 140 -11.39 -15.38 -23.31
N ILE A 141 -11.27 -14.66 -22.19
CA ILE A 141 -10.17 -14.89 -21.21
C ILE A 141 -10.35 -16.23 -20.51
N ILE A 142 -11.57 -16.55 -20.04
CA ILE A 142 -11.86 -17.81 -19.36
C ILE A 142 -11.56 -18.99 -20.27
N GLU A 143 -12.09 -18.95 -21.50
CA GLU A 143 -11.91 -20.02 -22.48
C GLU A 143 -10.46 -20.19 -22.92
N ALA A 144 -9.74 -19.07 -23.09
CA ALA A 144 -8.32 -19.10 -23.45
C ALA A 144 -7.44 -19.68 -22.32
N ASP A 145 -7.74 -19.36 -21.05
CA ASP A 145 -6.94 -19.80 -19.91
C ASP A 145 -7.27 -21.22 -19.46
N LEU A 146 -8.54 -21.61 -19.50
CA LEU A 146 -8.98 -22.93 -19.04
C LEU A 146 -9.09 -23.95 -20.18
N GLY A 147 -8.90 -23.52 -21.43
CA GLY A 147 -8.81 -24.38 -22.61
C GLY A 147 -10.10 -25.09 -23.02
N LYS A 148 -11.25 -24.62 -22.52
CA LYS A 148 -12.56 -25.19 -22.79
C LYS A 148 -13.62 -24.09 -22.93
N PRO A 149 -14.69 -24.32 -23.73
CA PRO A 149 -15.81 -23.41 -23.81
C PRO A 149 -16.50 -23.22 -22.46
N ILE A 150 -17.01 -22.01 -22.18
CA ILE A 150 -17.58 -21.63 -20.89
C ILE A 150 -18.75 -22.53 -20.46
N HIS A 151 -19.59 -22.96 -21.42
CA HIS A 151 -20.73 -23.86 -21.16
C HIS A 151 -20.31 -25.30 -20.76
N THR A 152 -19.07 -25.72 -21.03
CA THR A 152 -18.52 -27.00 -20.56
C THR A 152 -17.84 -26.88 -19.19
N LEU A 153 -17.42 -25.66 -18.83
CA LEU A 153 -16.80 -25.38 -17.54
C LEU A 153 -17.85 -25.16 -16.45
N TYR A 154 -18.92 -24.42 -16.79
CA TYR A 154 -19.98 -24.06 -15.86
C TYR A 154 -21.36 -24.46 -16.45
N ARG A 155 -22.26 -24.90 -15.56
CA ARG A 155 -23.65 -25.18 -15.91
C ARG A 155 -24.39 -23.91 -16.28
N THR A 156 -24.22 -22.85 -15.44
CA THR A 156 -24.71 -21.49 -15.69
C THR A 156 -23.59 -20.51 -15.40
N PHE A 157 -23.57 -19.43 -16.13
CA PHE A 157 -22.64 -18.32 -15.94
C PHE A 157 -23.36 -17.01 -16.19
N ASP A 158 -23.38 -16.13 -15.17
CA ASP A 158 -24.06 -14.84 -15.27
C ASP A 158 -23.25 -13.88 -16.16
N PRO A 159 -23.82 -13.38 -17.27
CA PRO A 159 -23.13 -12.41 -18.13
C PRO A 159 -22.93 -11.04 -17.45
N ILE A 160 -23.79 -10.69 -16.49
CA ILE A 160 -23.69 -9.45 -15.71
C ILE A 160 -22.80 -9.72 -14.49
N PRO A 161 -21.68 -8.97 -14.32
CA PRO A 161 -20.81 -9.18 -13.17
C PRO A 161 -21.48 -8.73 -11.87
N LEU A 162 -21.22 -9.46 -10.79
CA LEU A 162 -21.61 -9.08 -9.42
C LEU A 162 -20.88 -7.82 -8.96
N ALA A 163 -19.59 -7.69 -9.34
CA ALA A 163 -18.76 -6.57 -8.98
C ALA A 163 -17.68 -6.35 -10.07
N ALA A 164 -17.24 -5.10 -10.22
CA ALA A 164 -16.12 -4.73 -11.08
C ALA A 164 -15.14 -3.85 -10.32
N ALA A 165 -13.86 -4.19 -10.42
CA ALA A 165 -12.74 -3.49 -9.77
C ALA A 165 -11.69 -3.06 -10.80
N SER A 166 -10.66 -2.35 -10.36
CA SER A 166 -9.58 -1.86 -11.23
C SER A 166 -8.87 -3.00 -11.97
N LEU A 167 -8.67 -4.13 -11.30
CA LEU A 167 -7.89 -5.26 -11.84
C LEU A 167 -8.73 -6.35 -12.49
N GLY A 168 -10.04 -6.42 -12.20
CA GLY A 168 -10.89 -7.49 -12.72
C GLY A 168 -12.36 -7.30 -12.40
N GLN A 169 -13.15 -8.30 -12.72
CA GLN A 169 -14.58 -8.36 -12.37
C GLN A 169 -14.95 -9.77 -11.92
N VAL A 170 -16.03 -9.88 -11.15
CA VAL A 170 -16.49 -11.10 -10.52
C VAL A 170 -17.87 -11.45 -11.07
N HIS A 171 -18.02 -12.67 -11.57
CA HIS A 171 -19.29 -13.22 -12.05
C HIS A 171 -19.77 -14.34 -11.15
N ARG A 172 -21.10 -14.51 -11.06
CA ARG A 172 -21.71 -15.68 -10.44
C ARG A 172 -21.82 -16.79 -11.48
N ALA A 173 -21.58 -18.01 -11.04
CA ALA A 173 -21.70 -19.18 -11.88
C ALA A 173 -22.16 -20.40 -11.05
N GLN A 174 -22.61 -21.45 -11.72
CA GLN A 174 -22.92 -22.73 -11.10
C GLN A 174 -22.15 -23.83 -11.80
N LEU A 175 -21.53 -24.71 -11.04
CA LEU A 175 -20.86 -25.88 -11.56
C LEU A 175 -21.88 -26.96 -11.99
N HIS A 176 -21.44 -27.89 -12.83
CA HIS A 176 -22.25 -29.04 -13.23
C HIS A 176 -22.58 -29.97 -12.04
N THR A 177 -21.78 -29.91 -10.97
CA THR A 177 -22.03 -30.61 -9.69
C THR A 177 -23.13 -29.94 -8.83
N GLY A 178 -23.59 -28.75 -9.22
CA GLY A 178 -24.64 -28.00 -8.52
C GLY A 178 -24.10 -26.94 -7.55
N GLU A 179 -22.80 -26.91 -7.28
CA GLU A 179 -22.17 -25.91 -6.39
C GLU A 179 -22.24 -24.51 -7.00
N GLU A 180 -22.59 -23.53 -6.18
CA GLU A 180 -22.53 -22.13 -6.57
C GLU A 180 -21.12 -21.57 -6.37
N VAL A 181 -20.63 -20.82 -7.35
CA VAL A 181 -19.28 -20.28 -7.37
C VAL A 181 -19.26 -18.84 -7.84
N VAL A 182 -18.20 -18.12 -7.47
CA VAL A 182 -17.83 -16.84 -8.07
C VAL A 182 -16.58 -17.01 -8.91
N VAL A 183 -16.58 -16.37 -10.07
CA VAL A 183 -15.48 -16.42 -11.02
C VAL A 183 -14.92 -15.01 -11.16
N LYS A 184 -13.75 -14.77 -10.62
CA LYS A 184 -13.01 -13.51 -10.75
C LYS A 184 -12.16 -13.59 -11.99
N VAL A 185 -12.36 -12.63 -12.90
CA VAL A 185 -11.70 -12.58 -14.22
C VAL A 185 -10.87 -11.30 -14.30
N GLN A 186 -9.61 -11.44 -14.66
CA GLN A 186 -8.68 -10.32 -14.78
C GLN A 186 -9.06 -9.43 -15.98
N ARG A 187 -8.87 -8.12 -15.83
CA ARG A 187 -9.09 -7.15 -16.90
C ARG A 187 -8.14 -7.39 -18.07
N PRO A 188 -8.63 -7.34 -19.33
CA PRO A 188 -7.79 -7.57 -20.50
C PRO A 188 -6.68 -6.52 -20.63
N GLY A 189 -5.50 -6.95 -21.07
CA GLY A 189 -4.34 -6.09 -21.33
C GLY A 189 -3.60 -5.55 -20.09
N LEU A 190 -3.98 -5.94 -18.89
CA LEU A 190 -3.45 -5.41 -17.63
C LEU A 190 -1.94 -5.64 -17.48
N ARG A 191 -1.45 -6.83 -17.83
CA ARG A 191 -0.02 -7.16 -17.79
C ARG A 191 0.82 -6.24 -18.70
N SER A 192 0.32 -5.96 -19.90
CA SER A 192 0.98 -5.04 -20.83
C SER A 192 1.00 -3.61 -20.30
N LEU A 193 -0.13 -3.15 -19.71
CA LEU A 193 -0.23 -1.83 -19.10
C LEU A 193 0.79 -1.69 -17.94
N PHE A 194 0.84 -2.65 -17.03
CA PHE A 194 1.78 -2.64 -15.92
C PHE A 194 3.23 -2.63 -16.39
N THR A 195 3.58 -3.43 -17.40
CA THR A 195 4.94 -3.45 -17.95
C THR A 195 5.35 -2.06 -18.47
N ILE A 196 4.46 -1.37 -19.19
CA ILE A 196 4.72 -0.03 -19.72
C ILE A 196 4.86 0.97 -18.56
N ASP A 197 3.86 1.03 -17.69
CA ASP A 197 3.78 2.03 -16.63
C ASP A 197 4.93 1.88 -15.63
N LEU A 198 5.21 0.67 -15.19
CA LEU A 198 6.32 0.39 -14.27
C LEU A 198 7.67 0.72 -14.89
N SER A 199 7.85 0.52 -16.20
CA SER A 199 9.09 0.94 -16.88
C SER A 199 9.29 2.46 -16.84
N ILE A 200 8.20 3.24 -16.93
CA ILE A 200 8.23 4.71 -16.83
C ILE A 200 8.45 5.14 -15.38
N LEU A 201 7.75 4.53 -14.43
CA LEU A 201 7.88 4.80 -13.01
C LEU A 201 9.31 4.51 -12.50
N LYS A 202 9.98 3.49 -13.04
CA LYS A 202 11.40 3.23 -12.76
C LYS A 202 12.29 4.41 -13.10
N GLY A 203 12.08 5.01 -14.27
CA GLY A 203 12.81 6.21 -14.70
C GLY A 203 12.54 7.40 -13.77
N ILE A 204 11.30 7.57 -13.33
CA ILE A 204 10.91 8.63 -12.37
C ILE A 204 11.57 8.38 -11.00
N ALA A 205 11.56 7.15 -10.48
CA ALA A 205 12.21 6.79 -9.23
C ALA A 205 13.72 7.06 -9.26
N HIS A 206 14.40 6.71 -10.36
CA HIS A 206 15.80 7.03 -10.56
C HIS A 206 16.05 8.55 -10.59
N TYR A 207 15.20 9.31 -11.26
CA TYR A 207 15.32 10.78 -11.29
C TYR A 207 15.21 11.37 -9.89
N PHE A 208 14.23 10.98 -9.09
CA PHE A 208 14.06 11.47 -7.72
C PHE A 208 15.16 10.98 -6.78
N GLN A 209 15.62 9.73 -6.91
CA GLN A 209 16.72 9.20 -6.11
C GLN A 209 18.00 10.01 -6.28
N ASN A 210 18.31 10.42 -7.50
CA ASN A 210 19.51 11.18 -7.84
C ASN A 210 19.36 12.70 -7.62
N HIS A 211 18.15 13.19 -7.33
CA HIS A 211 17.92 14.63 -7.17
C HIS A 211 18.48 15.14 -5.82
N PRO A 212 19.28 16.23 -5.79
CA PRO A 212 19.98 16.69 -4.58
C PRO A 212 19.09 17.00 -3.37
N SER A 213 17.86 17.45 -3.62
CA SER A 213 16.92 17.83 -2.55
C SER A 213 15.92 16.72 -2.22
N TRP A 214 15.55 15.87 -3.17
CA TRP A 214 14.45 14.90 -3.05
C TRP A 214 14.94 13.48 -2.79
N GLY A 215 16.21 13.19 -3.14
CA GLY A 215 16.86 11.92 -2.85
C GLY A 215 17.43 11.82 -1.42
N LYS A 216 17.57 12.96 -0.71
CA LYS A 216 18.12 12.94 0.64
C LYS A 216 17.12 12.35 1.64
N GLY A 217 17.53 11.25 2.30
CA GLY A 217 16.76 10.60 3.35
C GLY A 217 15.57 9.75 2.88
N ARG A 218 15.38 9.60 1.56
CA ARG A 218 14.29 8.78 0.99
C ARG A 218 14.84 7.76 0.01
N ASP A 219 14.37 6.53 0.11
CA ASP A 219 14.69 5.43 -0.81
C ASP A 219 13.59 5.27 -1.86
N TRP A 220 13.64 6.11 -2.91
CA TRP A 220 12.66 6.08 -4.00
C TRP A 220 12.73 4.78 -4.82
N LEU A 221 13.90 4.17 -4.92
CA LEU A 221 14.05 2.90 -5.61
C LEU A 221 13.44 1.75 -4.81
N GLY A 222 13.66 1.72 -3.49
CA GLY A 222 13.02 0.74 -2.62
C GLY A 222 11.50 0.86 -2.65
N ILE A 223 10.95 2.08 -2.62
CA ILE A 223 9.50 2.31 -2.77
C ILE A 223 9.00 1.79 -4.12
N TYR A 224 9.74 2.07 -5.21
CA TYR A 224 9.39 1.56 -6.54
C TYR A 224 9.40 0.02 -6.60
N GLU A 225 10.44 -0.61 -6.05
CA GLU A 225 10.58 -2.08 -6.03
C GLU A 225 9.45 -2.73 -5.22
N GLU A 226 9.07 -2.14 -4.10
CA GLU A 226 7.94 -2.58 -3.30
C GLU A 226 6.60 -2.47 -4.06
N CYS A 227 6.35 -1.31 -4.70
CA CYS A 227 5.17 -1.14 -5.55
C CYS A 227 5.14 -2.16 -6.69
N CYS A 228 6.27 -2.43 -7.35
CA CYS A 228 6.36 -3.44 -8.39
C CYS A 228 5.98 -4.82 -7.86
N ARG A 229 6.56 -5.24 -6.74
CA ARG A 229 6.29 -6.54 -6.14
C ARG A 229 4.80 -6.72 -5.85
N ILE A 230 4.20 -5.75 -5.16
CA ILE A 230 2.78 -5.81 -4.79
C ILE A 230 1.89 -5.86 -6.04
N LEU A 231 2.13 -5.00 -7.02
CA LEU A 231 1.33 -4.96 -8.25
C LEU A 231 1.40 -6.27 -9.04
N TRP A 232 2.59 -6.91 -9.13
CA TRP A 232 2.73 -8.19 -9.81
C TRP A 232 2.11 -9.35 -9.03
N GLU A 233 2.18 -9.33 -7.70
CA GLU A 233 1.53 -10.32 -6.83
C GLU A 233 -0.01 -10.23 -6.94
N GLU A 234 -0.57 -9.02 -7.03
CA GLU A 234 -2.01 -8.78 -7.05
C GLU A 234 -2.68 -9.18 -8.38
N ILE A 235 -1.95 -9.20 -9.48
CA ILE A 235 -2.47 -9.69 -10.77
C ILE A 235 -2.25 -11.18 -10.99
N ASP A 236 -1.62 -11.90 -10.08
CA ASP A 236 -1.48 -13.34 -10.15
C ASP A 236 -2.57 -14.04 -9.33
N TYR A 237 -3.66 -14.41 -9.98
CA TYR A 237 -4.78 -15.07 -9.32
C TYR A 237 -4.47 -16.49 -8.81
N LEU A 238 -3.39 -17.12 -9.28
CA LEU A 238 -2.88 -18.34 -8.63
C LEU A 238 -2.33 -18.04 -7.24
N ASN A 239 -1.72 -16.87 -7.07
CA ASN A 239 -1.25 -16.40 -5.76
C ASN A 239 -2.44 -16.11 -4.83
N GLU A 240 -3.48 -15.43 -5.32
CA GLU A 240 -4.72 -15.20 -4.56
C GLU A 240 -5.36 -16.52 -4.09
N GLY A 241 -5.42 -17.53 -4.95
CA GLY A 241 -5.91 -18.86 -4.58
C GLY A 241 -5.06 -19.56 -3.51
N ARG A 242 -3.72 -19.48 -3.61
CA ARG A 242 -2.80 -20.03 -2.59
C ARG A 242 -2.96 -19.32 -1.24
N ASN A 243 -3.15 -18.02 -1.29
CA ASN A 243 -3.39 -17.20 -0.11
C ASN A 243 -4.70 -17.58 0.57
N ALA A 244 -5.79 -17.74 -0.21
CA ALA A 244 -7.08 -18.21 0.30
C ALA A 244 -6.98 -19.57 0.99
N ASP A 245 -6.31 -20.54 0.36
CA ASP A 245 -6.09 -21.87 0.95
C ASP A 245 -5.21 -21.81 2.21
N THR A 246 -4.22 -20.93 2.25
CA THR A 246 -3.36 -20.73 3.44
C THR A 246 -4.18 -20.12 4.56
N PHE A 247 -4.95 -19.07 4.26
CA PHE A 247 -5.84 -18.42 5.22
C PHE A 247 -6.86 -19.41 5.79
N ARG A 248 -7.51 -20.18 4.92
CA ARG A 248 -8.46 -21.22 5.33
C ARG A 248 -7.83 -22.29 6.22
N ARG A 249 -6.58 -22.70 5.97
CA ARG A 249 -5.85 -23.63 6.84
C ARG A 249 -5.53 -23.03 8.20
N ASN A 250 -5.19 -21.75 8.23
CA ASN A 250 -4.85 -21.02 9.45
C ASN A 250 -6.03 -20.87 10.41
N PHE A 251 -7.26 -20.82 9.87
CA PHE A 251 -8.50 -20.77 10.65
C PHE A 251 -9.20 -22.13 10.77
N ARG A 252 -8.49 -23.23 10.48
CA ARG A 252 -9.07 -24.57 10.61
C ARG A 252 -9.37 -24.87 12.08
N GLY A 253 -10.65 -25.08 12.39
CA GLY A 253 -11.12 -25.30 13.76
C GLY A 253 -11.73 -24.08 14.44
N GLU A 254 -11.75 -22.93 13.75
CA GLU A 254 -12.40 -21.70 14.19
C GLU A 254 -13.76 -21.57 13.44
N ASP A 255 -14.84 -22.08 14.03
CA ASP A 255 -16.17 -22.13 13.37
C ASP A 255 -16.78 -20.74 13.12
N TRP A 256 -16.20 -19.69 13.70
CA TRP A 256 -16.64 -18.30 13.53
C TRP A 256 -15.96 -17.53 12.38
N VAL A 257 -15.09 -18.22 11.60
CA VAL A 257 -14.47 -17.66 10.38
C VAL A 257 -14.69 -18.59 9.21
N ASN A 258 -15.32 -18.08 8.18
CA ASN A 258 -15.57 -18.77 6.93
C ASN A 258 -14.65 -18.23 5.82
N VAL A 259 -14.10 -19.15 5.03
CA VAL A 259 -13.19 -18.82 3.92
C VAL A 259 -13.60 -19.65 2.69
N PRO A 260 -13.87 -19.01 1.54
CA PRO A 260 -14.30 -19.71 0.35
C PRO A 260 -13.26 -20.73 -0.13
N ARG A 261 -13.73 -21.88 -0.57
CA ARG A 261 -12.91 -22.93 -1.18
C ARG A 261 -12.47 -22.52 -2.59
N VAL A 262 -11.22 -22.80 -2.94
CA VAL A 262 -10.68 -22.58 -4.28
C VAL A 262 -10.94 -23.81 -5.16
N PHE A 263 -11.47 -23.60 -6.35
CA PHE A 263 -11.65 -24.63 -7.38
C PHE A 263 -10.46 -24.62 -8.34
N TRP A 264 -9.39 -25.26 -7.95
CA TRP A 264 -8.09 -25.23 -8.68
C TRP A 264 -8.15 -25.68 -10.13
N ARG A 265 -9.07 -26.63 -10.47
CA ARG A 265 -9.29 -27.07 -11.86
C ARG A 265 -9.89 -25.99 -12.75
N LEU A 266 -10.47 -24.95 -12.16
CA LEU A 266 -11.09 -23.79 -12.80
C LEU A 266 -10.35 -22.49 -12.44
N THR A 267 -9.06 -22.59 -12.12
CA THR A 267 -8.23 -21.46 -11.70
C THR A 267 -6.96 -21.41 -12.52
N SER A 268 -6.61 -20.22 -12.99
CA SER A 268 -5.40 -19.89 -13.76
C SER A 268 -4.76 -18.61 -13.23
N SER A 269 -3.75 -18.09 -13.92
CA SER A 269 -3.15 -16.80 -13.56
C SER A 269 -4.07 -15.60 -13.74
N ARG A 270 -5.12 -15.73 -14.60
CA ARG A 270 -6.08 -14.64 -14.91
C ARG A 270 -7.52 -14.94 -14.50
N VAL A 271 -7.79 -16.14 -14.04
CA VAL A 271 -9.14 -16.58 -13.62
C VAL A 271 -9.02 -17.31 -12.30
N VAL A 272 -9.75 -16.90 -11.27
CA VAL A 272 -9.89 -17.67 -10.03
C VAL A 272 -11.35 -17.97 -9.77
N THR A 273 -11.64 -19.24 -9.49
CA THR A 273 -12.99 -19.71 -9.15
C THR A 273 -13.02 -20.09 -7.68
N LEU A 274 -13.90 -19.41 -6.94
CA LEU A 274 -14.07 -19.57 -5.51
C LEU A 274 -15.51 -20.01 -5.20
N GLU A 275 -15.71 -20.66 -4.08
CA GLU A 275 -17.02 -20.96 -3.52
C GLU A 275 -17.82 -19.67 -3.32
N TYR A 276 -19.10 -19.67 -3.72
CA TYR A 276 -19.99 -18.55 -3.42
C TYR A 276 -20.49 -18.68 -1.99
N MET A 277 -20.15 -17.73 -1.15
CA MET A 277 -20.60 -17.66 0.24
C MET A 277 -21.50 -16.44 0.41
N PRO A 278 -22.81 -16.60 0.61
CA PRO A 278 -23.72 -15.48 0.84
C PRO A 278 -23.48 -14.88 2.23
N GLY A 279 -23.44 -13.55 2.31
CA GLY A 279 -23.26 -12.83 3.57
C GLY A 279 -23.64 -11.36 3.46
N ILE A 280 -23.94 -10.73 4.58
CA ILE A 280 -24.22 -9.29 4.69
C ILE A 280 -22.89 -8.58 4.85
N LYS A 281 -22.58 -7.58 4.02
CA LYS A 281 -21.35 -6.80 4.20
C LYS A 281 -21.28 -6.19 5.60
N ILE A 282 -20.11 -6.25 6.22
CA ILE A 282 -19.91 -5.78 7.60
C ILE A 282 -20.19 -4.28 7.77
N SER A 283 -20.17 -3.50 6.69
CA SER A 283 -20.53 -2.07 6.66
C SER A 283 -22.02 -1.77 6.51
N HIS A 284 -22.86 -2.79 6.25
CA HIS A 284 -24.32 -2.60 6.11
C HIS A 284 -25.01 -2.78 7.46
N TYR A 285 -24.84 -1.80 8.34
CA TYR A 285 -25.28 -1.87 9.75
C TYR A 285 -26.77 -2.15 9.90
N ASP A 286 -27.62 -1.48 9.11
CA ASP A 286 -29.07 -1.66 9.14
C ASP A 286 -29.49 -3.09 8.75
N ALA A 287 -28.79 -3.66 7.76
CA ALA A 287 -29.06 -5.05 7.33
C ALA A 287 -28.60 -6.08 8.38
N LEU A 288 -27.48 -5.80 9.08
CA LEU A 288 -27.02 -6.65 10.20
C LEU A 288 -28.03 -6.62 11.36
N GLU A 289 -28.55 -5.44 11.71
CA GLU A 289 -29.58 -5.29 12.74
C GLU A 289 -30.88 -5.98 12.36
N ALA A 290 -31.31 -5.79 11.11
CA ALA A 290 -32.53 -6.46 10.59
C ALA A 290 -32.40 -7.99 10.58
N ALA A 291 -31.20 -8.52 10.44
CA ALA A 291 -30.88 -9.94 10.55
C ALA A 291 -30.76 -10.44 12.00
N GLY A 292 -30.85 -9.55 12.99
CA GLY A 292 -30.72 -9.89 14.42
C GLY A 292 -29.28 -10.18 14.86
N LEU A 293 -28.28 -9.69 14.13
CA LEU A 293 -26.87 -9.91 14.42
C LEU A 293 -26.32 -8.89 15.42
N ASP A 294 -25.61 -9.35 16.45
CA ASP A 294 -24.97 -8.51 17.46
C ASP A 294 -23.73 -7.81 16.89
N ARG A 295 -23.84 -6.52 16.61
CA ARG A 295 -22.79 -5.70 16.03
C ARG A 295 -21.56 -5.58 16.94
N SER A 296 -21.75 -5.43 18.26
CA SER A 296 -20.64 -5.36 19.23
C SER A 296 -19.85 -6.67 19.29
N ARG A 297 -20.55 -7.82 19.16
CA ARG A 297 -19.89 -9.13 19.04
C ARG A 297 -19.08 -9.21 17.74
N LEU A 298 -19.63 -8.75 16.62
CA LEU A 298 -18.94 -8.76 15.32
C LEU A 298 -17.68 -7.89 15.33
N ALA A 299 -17.71 -6.73 15.98
CA ALA A 299 -16.52 -5.88 16.16
C ALA A 299 -15.42 -6.61 16.93
N ARG A 300 -15.77 -7.30 18.02
CA ARG A 300 -14.82 -8.11 18.80
C ARG A 300 -14.26 -9.29 17.99
N LEU A 301 -15.10 -10.00 17.23
CA LEU A 301 -14.64 -11.08 16.36
C LEU A 301 -13.69 -10.60 15.27
N GLY A 302 -13.93 -9.42 14.69
CA GLY A 302 -13.02 -8.79 13.71
C GLY A 302 -11.64 -8.53 14.32
N ALA A 303 -11.57 -7.96 15.51
CA ALA A 303 -10.32 -7.74 16.23
C ALA A 303 -9.61 -9.05 16.56
N GLN A 304 -10.35 -10.05 17.05
CA GLN A 304 -9.81 -11.38 17.38
C GLN A 304 -9.27 -12.08 16.13
N ALA A 305 -10.00 -12.03 15.01
CA ALA A 305 -9.54 -12.61 13.74
C ALA A 305 -8.22 -12.01 13.29
N TYR A 306 -8.05 -10.69 13.43
CA TYR A 306 -6.83 -10.02 13.02
C TYR A 306 -5.64 -10.33 13.93
N LEU A 307 -5.86 -10.32 15.23
CA LEU A 307 -4.82 -10.72 16.20
C LEU A 307 -4.37 -12.17 15.96
N HIS A 308 -5.29 -13.08 15.68
CA HIS A 308 -4.98 -14.45 15.32
C HIS A 308 -4.12 -14.54 14.05
N GLN A 309 -4.45 -13.78 13.00
CA GLN A 309 -3.68 -13.70 11.77
C GLN A 309 -2.26 -13.19 12.01
N LEU A 310 -2.13 -12.10 12.77
CA LEU A 310 -0.87 -11.41 12.96
C LEU A 310 0.05 -12.13 13.96
N LEU A 311 -0.49 -12.46 15.14
CA LEU A 311 0.31 -12.94 16.26
C LEU A 311 0.43 -14.47 16.31
N ASN A 312 -0.62 -15.23 15.92
CA ASN A 312 -0.55 -16.69 15.91
C ASN A 312 0.04 -17.22 14.61
N ASN A 313 -0.47 -16.74 13.46
CA ASN A 313 -0.12 -17.30 12.17
C ASN A 313 1.03 -16.55 11.48
N GLY A 314 1.22 -15.25 11.75
CA GLY A 314 2.16 -14.39 11.04
C GLY A 314 1.80 -14.22 9.56
N PHE A 315 0.57 -14.56 9.18
CA PHE A 315 0.00 -14.41 7.85
C PHE A 315 -1.32 -13.66 7.97
N PHE A 316 -1.38 -12.45 7.48
CA PHE A 316 -2.47 -11.53 7.73
C PHE A 316 -2.96 -10.82 6.46
N HIS A 317 -4.23 -10.45 6.48
CA HIS A 317 -4.84 -9.63 5.43
C HIS A 317 -4.31 -8.19 5.52
N ALA A 318 -3.59 -7.74 4.49
CA ALA A 318 -2.96 -6.41 4.50
C ALA A 318 -3.94 -5.28 4.16
N ASP A 319 -5.13 -5.61 3.66
CA ASP A 319 -6.21 -4.65 3.34
C ASP A 319 -7.58 -5.15 3.84
N PRO A 320 -7.84 -5.21 5.17
CA PRO A 320 -9.10 -5.67 5.75
C PRO A 320 -10.21 -4.63 5.58
N HIS A 321 -10.40 -4.15 4.35
CA HIS A 321 -11.43 -3.18 4.01
C HIS A 321 -12.83 -3.78 4.26
N PRO A 322 -13.84 -2.99 4.73
CA PRO A 322 -15.20 -3.49 4.98
C PRO A 322 -15.85 -4.18 3.77
N GLY A 323 -15.42 -3.83 2.55
CA GLY A 323 -15.85 -4.50 1.32
C GLY A 323 -15.39 -5.94 1.16
N ASN A 324 -14.32 -6.34 1.89
CA ASN A 324 -13.71 -7.67 1.83
C ASN A 324 -14.17 -8.57 2.98
N ILE A 325 -15.03 -8.07 3.88
CA ILE A 325 -15.53 -8.79 5.04
C ILE A 325 -17.07 -8.79 4.99
N ALA A 326 -17.65 -9.95 5.13
CA ALA A 326 -19.10 -10.09 5.32
C ALA A 326 -19.40 -10.97 6.55
N VAL A 327 -20.67 -11.02 6.89
CA VAL A 327 -21.20 -11.77 8.03
C VAL A 327 -22.24 -12.73 7.51
N SER A 328 -22.10 -14.00 7.83
CA SER A 328 -23.12 -15.03 7.59
C SER A 328 -24.30 -14.86 8.54
N LEU A 329 -25.45 -15.47 8.22
CA LEU A 329 -26.65 -15.40 9.07
C LEU A 329 -26.48 -16.07 10.45
N ASP A 330 -25.48 -16.93 10.61
CA ASP A 330 -25.10 -17.54 11.90
C ASP A 330 -24.17 -16.64 12.74
N GLY A 331 -23.77 -15.48 12.21
CA GLY A 331 -22.89 -14.51 12.86
C GLY A 331 -21.40 -14.81 12.70
N SER A 332 -21.00 -15.74 11.81
CA SER A 332 -19.61 -15.98 11.47
C SER A 332 -19.11 -14.96 10.44
N LEU A 333 -17.80 -14.62 10.49
CA LEU A 333 -17.16 -13.71 9.55
C LEU A 333 -16.77 -14.45 8.27
N ILE A 334 -16.97 -13.83 7.12
CA ILE A 334 -16.56 -14.32 5.80
C ILE A 334 -15.51 -13.35 5.23
N PHE A 335 -14.35 -13.87 4.82
CA PHE A 335 -13.31 -13.10 4.11
C PHE A 335 -13.30 -13.47 2.64
N TYR A 336 -13.27 -12.46 1.73
CA TYR A 336 -13.43 -12.70 0.29
C TYR A 336 -12.20 -12.46 -0.57
N ASP A 337 -11.43 -11.43 -0.32
CA ASP A 337 -10.29 -11.05 -1.16
C ASP A 337 -8.97 -11.45 -0.48
N PHE A 338 -8.12 -12.19 -1.19
CA PHE A 338 -6.83 -12.66 -0.70
C PHE A 338 -5.67 -12.18 -1.60
N GLY A 339 -5.91 -11.15 -2.42
CA GLY A 339 -4.92 -10.58 -3.32
C GLY A 339 -3.79 -9.87 -2.58
N MET A 340 -4.11 -9.24 -1.44
CA MET A 340 -3.12 -8.53 -0.62
C MET A 340 -2.96 -9.20 0.75
N MET A 341 -2.00 -10.11 0.85
CA MET A 341 -1.65 -10.76 2.11
C MET A 341 -0.25 -10.36 2.56
N GLY A 342 -0.10 -10.10 3.85
CA GLY A 342 1.18 -9.84 4.50
C GLY A 342 1.71 -11.09 5.20
N GLN A 343 3.03 -11.25 5.21
CA GLN A 343 3.69 -12.29 5.98
C GLN A 343 4.71 -11.67 6.92
N VAL A 344 4.62 -12.03 8.20
CA VAL A 344 5.56 -11.61 9.24
C VAL A 344 6.52 -12.74 9.52
N GLN A 345 7.82 -12.45 9.44
CA GLN A 345 8.86 -13.41 9.79
C GLN A 345 8.73 -13.83 11.28
N PRO A 346 9.07 -15.06 11.66
CA PRO A 346 8.89 -15.57 13.01
C PRO A 346 9.53 -14.68 14.10
N LEU A 347 10.74 -14.18 13.87
CA LEU A 347 11.42 -13.27 14.79
C LEU A 347 10.68 -11.92 14.92
N THR A 348 10.22 -11.35 13.81
CA THR A 348 9.43 -10.11 13.81
C THR A 348 8.09 -10.33 14.51
N ARG A 349 7.46 -11.48 14.33
CA ARG A 349 6.22 -11.86 15.02
C ARG A 349 6.41 -11.91 16.54
N GLN A 350 7.49 -12.51 17.01
CA GLN A 350 7.82 -12.56 18.44
C GLN A 350 8.03 -11.15 19.01
N ARG A 351 8.71 -10.27 18.28
CA ARG A 351 8.92 -8.86 18.68
C ARG A 351 7.61 -8.07 18.71
N LEU A 352 6.73 -8.28 17.72
CA LEU A 352 5.36 -7.71 17.73
C LEU A 352 4.55 -8.21 18.92
N MET A 353 4.67 -9.50 19.26
CA MET A 353 4.05 -10.08 20.43
C MET A 353 4.55 -9.40 21.72
N ASN A 354 5.88 -9.22 21.85
CA ASN A 354 6.48 -8.55 22.99
C ASN A 354 6.01 -7.09 23.09
N THR A 355 5.90 -6.39 21.95
CA THR A 355 5.36 -5.02 21.91
C THR A 355 3.92 -5.01 22.39
N PHE A 356 3.07 -5.90 21.85
CA PHE A 356 1.67 -6.01 22.24
C PHE A 356 1.50 -6.32 23.74
N MET A 357 2.30 -7.23 24.26
CA MET A 357 2.30 -7.55 25.70
C MET A 357 2.75 -6.37 26.54
N GLY A 358 3.80 -5.64 26.12
CA GLY A 358 4.26 -4.42 26.79
C GLY A 358 3.17 -3.34 26.82
N ILE A 359 2.43 -3.17 25.72
CA ILE A 359 1.28 -2.25 25.65
C ILE A 359 0.19 -2.72 26.63
N ALA A 360 -0.21 -3.98 26.59
CA ALA A 360 -1.25 -4.52 27.48
C ALA A 360 -0.90 -4.39 28.97
N GLN A 361 0.38 -4.48 29.32
CA GLN A 361 0.91 -4.32 30.69
C GLN A 361 1.24 -2.87 31.04
N ARG A 362 1.04 -1.92 30.13
CA ARG A 362 1.43 -0.50 30.28
C ARG A 362 2.92 -0.31 30.62
N ASN A 363 3.77 -1.17 30.09
CA ASN A 363 5.22 -1.15 30.32
C ASN A 363 5.94 -0.43 29.18
N ALA A 364 6.22 0.86 29.37
CA ALA A 364 6.86 1.71 28.34
C ALA A 364 8.26 1.24 27.97
N GLU A 365 9.01 0.69 28.91
CA GLU A 365 10.38 0.20 28.66
C GLU A 365 10.38 -1.02 27.74
N GLN A 366 9.49 -1.98 28.01
CA GLN A 366 9.31 -3.15 27.14
C GLN A 366 8.86 -2.75 25.74
N VAL A 367 7.89 -1.82 25.64
CA VAL A 367 7.41 -1.31 24.33
C VAL A 367 8.56 -0.63 23.57
N MET A 368 9.31 0.25 24.24
CA MET A 368 10.44 0.95 23.63
C MET A 368 11.50 -0.02 23.09
N ASN A 369 11.94 -0.96 23.92
CA ASN A 369 12.94 -1.95 23.53
C ASN A 369 12.46 -2.82 22.36
N SER A 370 11.22 -3.28 22.39
CA SER A 370 10.62 -4.06 21.29
C SER A 370 10.51 -3.26 19.99
N LEU A 371 10.19 -1.96 20.05
CA LEU A 371 10.17 -1.08 18.88
C LEU A 371 11.56 -0.85 18.28
N VAL A 372 12.60 -0.75 19.13
CA VAL A 372 14.00 -0.69 18.68
C VAL A 372 14.39 -2.00 17.98
N GLU A 373 14.08 -3.14 18.59
CA GLU A 373 14.34 -4.45 17.98
C GLU A 373 13.59 -4.67 16.66
N LEU A 374 12.37 -4.13 16.53
CA LEU A 374 11.59 -4.13 15.28
C LEU A 374 12.21 -3.22 14.22
N GLY A 375 13.13 -2.35 14.58
CA GLY A 375 13.67 -1.31 13.70
C GLY A 375 12.67 -0.18 13.42
N ALA A 376 11.59 -0.10 14.18
CA ALA A 376 10.59 0.96 14.11
C ALA A 376 11.02 2.22 14.87
N LEU A 377 11.94 2.07 15.83
CA LEU A 377 12.55 3.14 16.60
C LEU A 377 14.07 3.06 16.46
N ALA A 378 14.71 4.17 16.09
CA ALA A 378 16.16 4.26 16.06
C ALA A 378 16.69 4.46 17.49
N GLU A 379 17.76 3.76 17.85
CA GLU A 379 18.46 3.99 19.11
C GLU A 379 19.19 5.32 19.06
N ILE A 380 18.93 6.19 20.05
CA ILE A 380 19.55 7.50 20.23
C ILE A 380 20.30 7.54 21.56
N GLU A 381 21.22 8.49 21.75
CA GLU A 381 22.06 8.57 22.96
C GLU A 381 21.27 8.68 24.27
N ASP A 382 20.14 9.41 24.24
CA ASP A 382 19.23 9.50 25.40
C ASP A 382 17.80 9.04 25.02
N MET A 383 17.44 7.83 25.43
CA MET A 383 16.12 7.24 25.22
C MET A 383 15.06 7.69 26.25
N SER A 384 15.44 8.48 27.26
CA SER A 384 14.53 8.89 28.36
C SER A 384 13.33 9.73 27.87
N PRO A 385 13.48 10.67 26.91
CA PRO A 385 12.33 11.39 26.36
C PRO A 385 11.36 10.47 25.63
N VAL A 386 11.89 9.53 24.85
CA VAL A 386 11.07 8.54 24.11
C VAL A 386 10.28 7.67 25.09
N ARG A 387 10.93 7.17 26.13
CA ARG A 387 10.27 6.36 27.17
C ARG A 387 9.17 7.13 27.87
N ARG A 388 9.40 8.41 28.26
CA ARG A 388 8.37 9.27 28.88
C ARG A 388 7.17 9.46 27.95
N SER A 389 7.43 9.70 26.65
CA SER A 389 6.36 9.88 25.65
C SER A 389 5.55 8.60 25.46
N ILE A 390 6.19 7.43 25.39
CA ILE A 390 5.50 6.14 25.32
C ILE A 390 4.69 5.92 26.60
N GLN A 391 5.24 6.18 27.79
CA GLN A 391 4.51 6.04 29.05
C GLN A 391 3.29 6.96 29.10
N TYR A 392 3.45 8.22 28.68
CA TYR A 392 2.33 9.17 28.61
C TYR A 392 1.22 8.68 27.68
N ILE A 393 1.59 8.13 26.50
CA ILE A 393 0.63 7.52 25.58
C ILE A 393 -0.08 6.34 26.24
N LEU A 394 0.64 5.42 26.86
CA LEU A 394 0.06 4.24 27.50
C LEU A 394 -0.90 4.61 28.65
N ASP A 395 -0.59 5.67 29.40
CA ASP A 395 -1.39 6.09 30.56
C ASP A 395 -2.64 6.87 30.18
N ASN A 396 -2.58 7.65 29.11
CA ASN A 396 -3.66 8.60 28.77
C ASN A 396 -4.52 8.13 27.58
N PHE A 397 -4.01 7.26 26.72
CA PHE A 397 -4.63 6.95 25.43
C PHE A 397 -5.17 5.52 25.31
N MET A 398 -4.82 4.62 26.24
CA MET A 398 -5.31 3.24 26.21
C MET A 398 -6.82 3.13 26.51
N ASP A 399 -7.38 4.10 27.21
CA ASP A 399 -8.77 4.08 27.66
C ASP A 399 -9.67 5.06 26.87
N LYS A 400 -9.13 5.77 25.83
CA LYS A 400 -9.88 6.73 25.01
C LYS A 400 -9.80 6.38 23.52
N PRO A 401 -10.86 6.63 22.74
CA PRO A 401 -10.85 6.45 21.28
C PRO A 401 -9.79 7.35 20.61
N PHE A 402 -9.14 6.82 19.57
CA PHE A 402 -8.03 7.51 18.88
C PHE A 402 -8.44 8.86 18.22
N GLU A 403 -9.72 9.04 17.86
CA GLU A 403 -10.22 10.22 17.15
C GLU A 403 -10.51 11.44 18.02
N GLU A 404 -10.75 11.26 19.32
CA GLU A 404 -10.97 12.39 20.24
C GLU A 404 -9.67 13.06 20.69
N GLN A 405 -8.55 12.58 20.21
CA GLN A 405 -7.24 13.00 20.66
C GLN A 405 -6.71 14.10 19.75
N SER A 406 -6.93 15.33 20.17
CA SER A 406 -6.28 16.48 19.57
C SER A 406 -4.77 16.28 19.64
N ILE A 407 -4.12 16.13 18.47
CA ILE A 407 -2.66 16.14 18.32
C ILE A 407 -2.04 17.37 19.02
N ASN A 408 -2.81 18.42 19.23
CA ASN A 408 -2.43 19.64 19.95
C ASN A 408 -2.28 19.47 21.48
N ALA A 409 -2.69 18.33 22.05
CA ALA A 409 -2.51 18.02 23.48
C ALA A 409 -1.25 17.16 23.74
N ILE A 410 -0.56 16.79 22.68
CA ILE A 410 0.70 16.04 22.76
C ILE A 410 1.76 17.06 23.19
N SER A 411 2.31 16.88 24.38
CA SER A 411 3.27 17.78 25.01
C SER A 411 4.45 18.14 24.09
N ASP A 412 5.04 19.31 24.31
CA ASP A 412 6.25 19.81 23.61
C ASP A 412 7.38 18.76 23.59
N ASP A 413 7.43 17.84 24.56
CA ASP A 413 8.38 16.73 24.61
C ASP A 413 8.16 15.70 23.48
N LEU A 414 6.91 15.41 23.09
CA LEU A 414 6.63 14.52 21.96
C LEU A 414 6.95 15.21 20.63
N TYR A 415 6.75 16.54 20.57
CA TYR A 415 7.12 17.34 19.40
C TYR A 415 8.64 17.35 19.21
N ALA A 416 9.42 17.46 20.29
CA ALA A 416 10.87 17.38 20.26
C ALA A 416 11.35 15.97 19.82
N VAL A 417 10.72 14.93 20.32
CA VAL A 417 11.02 13.52 19.94
C VAL A 417 10.61 13.24 18.49
N ALA A 418 9.51 13.81 18.01
CA ALA A 418 9.07 13.68 16.63
C ALA A 418 9.95 14.48 15.64
N TYR A 419 10.55 15.59 16.10
CA TYR A 419 11.39 16.46 15.27
C TYR A 419 12.75 15.83 14.95
N ASP A 420 13.35 15.09 15.89
CA ASP A 420 14.61 14.34 15.67
C ASP A 420 14.42 13.04 14.87
N GLN A 421 13.19 12.70 14.51
CA GLN A 421 12.80 11.56 13.67
C GLN A 421 13.45 10.22 14.08
N PRO A 422 13.35 9.75 15.33
CA PRO A 422 13.85 8.44 15.70
C PRO A 422 12.98 7.29 15.15
N PHE A 423 11.77 7.60 14.68
CA PHE A 423 10.85 6.61 14.13
C PHE A 423 11.15 6.29 12.66
N ARG A 424 11.34 5.00 12.39
CA ARG A 424 11.51 4.43 11.05
C ARG A 424 10.55 3.28 10.92
N PHE A 425 9.53 3.41 10.08
CA PHE A 425 8.55 2.35 9.92
C PHE A 425 8.94 1.41 8.77
N PRO A 426 9.37 0.16 9.06
CA PRO A 426 9.50 -0.87 8.03
C PRO A 426 8.15 -1.07 7.31
N ALA A 427 8.19 -1.45 6.03
CA ALA A 427 6.98 -1.65 5.23
C ALA A 427 5.97 -2.60 5.90
N THR A 428 6.44 -3.71 6.46
CA THR A 428 5.59 -4.66 7.21
C THR A 428 4.86 -3.98 8.36
N PHE A 429 5.54 -3.10 9.12
CA PHE A 429 4.92 -2.38 10.23
C PHE A 429 3.84 -1.41 9.74
N THR A 430 4.07 -0.74 8.61
CA THR A 430 3.09 0.17 8.00
C THR A 430 1.81 -0.59 7.59
N PHE A 431 1.92 -1.78 7.01
CA PHE A 431 0.75 -2.62 6.69
C PHE A 431 0.00 -3.09 7.93
N VAL A 432 0.72 -3.45 8.98
CA VAL A 432 0.11 -3.84 10.27
C VAL A 432 -0.66 -2.66 10.86
N MET A 433 -0.06 -1.46 10.92
CA MET A 433 -0.72 -0.26 11.43
C MET A 433 -1.95 0.14 10.62
N ARG A 434 -1.85 0.06 9.28
CA ARG A 434 -2.99 0.30 8.39
C ARG A 434 -4.16 -0.64 8.71
N ALA A 435 -3.88 -1.94 8.81
CA ALA A 435 -4.91 -2.92 9.08
C ALA A 435 -5.56 -2.71 10.45
N PHE A 436 -4.76 -2.32 11.47
CA PHE A 436 -5.28 -1.89 12.77
C PHE A 436 -6.23 -0.70 12.66
N SER A 437 -5.80 0.38 12.00
CA SER A 437 -6.63 1.57 11.80
C SER A 437 -7.94 1.26 11.05
N THR A 438 -7.85 0.44 10.01
CA THR A 438 -9.03 0.04 9.23
C THR A 438 -10.01 -0.76 10.08
N LEU A 439 -9.51 -1.73 10.87
CA LEU A 439 -10.34 -2.55 11.75
C LEU A 439 -10.93 -1.75 12.91
N GLU A 440 -10.19 -0.78 13.45
CA GLU A 440 -10.75 0.12 14.46
C GLU A 440 -11.88 0.96 13.87
N GLY A 441 -11.71 1.49 12.64
CA GLY A 441 -12.76 2.20 11.93
C GLY A 441 -13.99 1.33 11.66
N VAL A 442 -13.79 0.07 11.25
CA VAL A 442 -14.87 -0.92 11.09
C VAL A 442 -15.55 -1.23 12.43
N GLY A 443 -14.75 -1.44 13.48
CA GLY A 443 -15.25 -1.73 14.83
C GLY A 443 -16.10 -0.59 15.39
N LYS A 444 -15.67 0.66 15.26
CA LYS A 444 -16.44 1.86 15.66
C LYS A 444 -17.71 2.06 14.82
N GLY A 445 -17.68 1.71 13.54
CA GLY A 445 -18.87 1.71 12.71
C GLY A 445 -19.91 0.68 13.15
N LEU A 446 -19.46 -0.46 13.66
CA LEU A 446 -20.32 -1.50 14.23
C LEU A 446 -20.81 -1.13 15.64
N ASP A 447 -19.92 -0.62 16.48
CA ASP A 447 -20.15 -0.25 17.87
C ASP A 447 -19.39 1.04 18.20
N PRO A 448 -20.07 2.18 18.43
CA PRO A 448 -19.40 3.45 18.73
C PRO A 448 -18.48 3.40 19.95
N GLU A 449 -18.78 2.55 20.93
CA GLU A 449 -17.97 2.34 22.14
C GLU A 449 -16.81 1.34 21.93
N PHE A 450 -16.64 0.82 20.71
CA PHE A 450 -15.60 -0.16 20.41
C PHE A 450 -14.20 0.40 20.68
N ASN A 451 -13.44 -0.37 21.45
CA ASN A 451 -12.01 -0.14 21.68
C ASN A 451 -11.25 -1.42 21.32
N PHE A 452 -10.34 -1.30 20.34
CA PHE A 452 -9.55 -2.44 19.88
C PHE A 452 -8.71 -3.05 21.00
N MET A 453 -8.13 -2.23 21.87
CA MET A 453 -7.27 -2.70 22.96
C MET A 453 -8.07 -3.45 24.03
N GLU A 454 -9.31 -3.05 24.29
CA GLU A 454 -10.21 -3.80 25.17
C GLU A 454 -10.63 -5.14 24.56
N ALA A 455 -10.95 -5.16 23.29
CA ALA A 455 -11.27 -6.38 22.56
C ALA A 455 -10.06 -7.35 22.48
N ALA A 456 -8.85 -6.83 22.56
CA ALA A 456 -7.60 -7.61 22.54
C ALA A 456 -7.19 -8.19 23.91
N LYS A 457 -7.70 -7.66 25.04
CA LYS A 457 -7.37 -8.14 26.41
C LYS A 457 -7.58 -9.65 26.60
N PRO A 458 -8.72 -10.25 26.19
CA PRO A 458 -8.94 -11.70 26.34
C PRO A 458 -7.90 -12.52 25.56
N PHE A 459 -7.53 -12.05 24.37
CA PHE A 459 -6.52 -12.70 23.53
C PHE A 459 -5.13 -12.64 24.19
N ALA A 460 -4.75 -11.48 24.77
CA ALA A 460 -3.52 -11.34 25.53
C ALA A 460 -3.49 -12.27 26.75
N ALA A 461 -4.59 -12.38 27.49
CA ALA A 461 -4.71 -13.28 28.63
C ALA A 461 -4.55 -14.76 28.24
N GLN A 462 -5.15 -15.16 27.11
CA GLN A 462 -5.02 -16.52 26.56
C GLN A 462 -3.57 -16.82 26.17
N LEU A 463 -2.85 -15.88 25.57
CA LEU A 463 -1.43 -16.04 25.24
C LEU A 463 -0.56 -16.17 26.48
N MET A 464 -0.86 -15.40 27.54
CA MET A 464 -0.14 -15.51 28.82
C MET A 464 -0.37 -16.85 29.50
N SER A 465 -1.59 -17.38 29.45
CA SER A 465 -1.91 -18.68 30.04
C SER A 465 -1.25 -19.84 29.28
N ASN A 466 -1.20 -19.77 27.96
CA ASN A 466 -0.54 -20.76 27.11
C ASN A 466 1.00 -20.68 27.16
N GLY A 467 1.56 -19.50 27.44
CA GLY A 467 3.01 -19.31 27.60
C GLY A 467 3.59 -19.93 28.89
N ASN A 468 2.75 -20.18 29.89
CA ASN A 468 3.15 -20.87 31.13
C ASN A 468 3.04 -22.40 31.05
N SER A 469 2.44 -22.95 30.00
CA SER A 469 2.49 -24.38 29.73
C SER A 469 3.75 -24.68 28.93
N THR A 470 4.54 -25.64 29.39
CA THR A 470 5.76 -26.17 28.75
C THR A 470 5.57 -26.62 27.29
N ASP A 471 4.33 -26.69 26.83
CA ASP A 471 3.96 -26.99 25.45
C ASP A 471 4.23 -25.83 24.45
N GLY A 472 4.19 -24.57 24.90
CA GLY A 472 4.51 -23.41 24.04
C GLY A 472 5.98 -23.37 23.60
N ALA A 473 6.90 -23.69 24.53
CA ALA A 473 8.32 -23.81 24.20
C ALA A 473 8.60 -25.04 23.31
N ASN A 474 7.86 -26.14 23.50
CA ASN A 474 7.98 -27.34 22.68
C ASN A 474 7.35 -27.16 21.29
N SER A 475 6.30 -26.36 21.12
CA SER A 475 5.74 -26.05 19.81
C SER A 475 6.66 -25.14 18.98
N LEU A 476 7.32 -24.16 19.62
CA LEU A 476 8.34 -23.32 18.98
C LEU A 476 9.61 -24.13 18.63
N LEU A 477 10.05 -25.03 19.51
CA LEU A 477 11.14 -25.97 19.23
C LEU A 477 10.72 -26.97 18.15
N GLY A 478 9.47 -27.43 18.13
CA GLY A 478 8.90 -28.28 17.09
C GLY A 478 8.82 -27.59 15.73
N GLU A 479 8.50 -26.30 15.70
CA GLU A 479 8.43 -25.50 14.46
C GLU A 479 9.83 -25.12 13.98
N LEU A 480 10.76 -24.80 14.88
CA LEU A 480 12.19 -24.64 14.58
C LEU A 480 12.81 -25.95 14.10
N SER A 481 12.44 -27.09 14.69
CA SER A 481 12.92 -28.41 14.23
C SER A 481 12.32 -28.81 12.88
N ARG A 482 11.06 -28.46 12.58
CA ARG A 482 10.48 -28.62 11.24
C ARG A 482 11.12 -27.70 10.21
N GLN A 483 11.42 -26.45 10.57
CA GLN A 483 12.18 -25.54 9.70
C GLN A 483 13.63 -26.00 9.53
N ALA A 484 14.27 -26.50 10.59
CA ALA A 484 15.59 -27.12 10.49
C ALA A 484 15.56 -28.39 9.63
N ALA A 485 14.50 -29.18 9.69
CA ALA A 485 14.31 -30.34 8.82
C ALA A 485 14.04 -29.92 7.35
N GLN A 486 13.31 -28.83 7.11
CA GLN A 486 13.16 -28.24 5.77
C GLN A 486 14.48 -27.62 5.27
N VAL A 487 15.28 -27.02 6.16
CA VAL A 487 16.62 -26.54 5.84
C VAL A 487 17.56 -27.71 5.59
N SER A 488 17.43 -28.84 6.29
CA SER A 488 18.26 -30.04 6.06
C SER A 488 17.94 -30.74 4.73
N THR A 489 16.68 -30.74 4.29
CA THR A 489 16.33 -31.16 2.92
C THR A 489 16.77 -30.16 1.85
N SER A 490 16.90 -28.86 2.21
CA SER A 490 17.51 -27.83 1.37
C SER A 490 19.04 -27.83 1.45
N ALA A 491 19.64 -28.46 2.47
CA ALA A 491 21.09 -28.58 2.64
C ALA A 491 21.74 -29.50 1.61
N LEU A 492 20.98 -30.37 0.96
CA LEU A 492 21.44 -31.11 -0.22
C LEU A 492 21.66 -30.22 -1.47
N GLY A 493 21.16 -28.99 -1.46
CA GLY A 493 21.41 -27.94 -2.46
C GLY A 493 22.47 -26.91 -2.07
N LEU A 494 23.01 -26.95 -0.83
CA LEU A 494 24.03 -26.02 -0.33
C LEU A 494 25.34 -26.03 -1.15
N PRO A 495 25.87 -27.18 -1.64
CA PRO A 495 27.06 -27.16 -2.49
C PRO A 495 26.88 -26.33 -3.75
N ARG A 496 25.74 -26.44 -4.42
CA ARG A 496 25.42 -25.64 -5.63
C ARG A 496 25.23 -24.15 -5.35
N ARG A 497 24.66 -23.78 -4.20
CA ARG A 497 24.52 -22.36 -3.82
C ARG A 497 25.85 -21.73 -3.41
N ILE A 498 26.73 -22.50 -2.80
CA ILE A 498 28.09 -22.06 -2.46
C ILE A 498 28.92 -21.92 -3.74
N GLU A 499 28.83 -22.88 -4.68
CA GLU A 499 29.43 -22.80 -6.00
C GLU A 499 28.92 -21.57 -6.79
N ASP A 500 27.61 -21.33 -6.85
CA ASP A 500 26.99 -20.16 -7.49
C ASP A 500 27.44 -18.82 -6.83
N THR A 501 27.69 -18.83 -5.53
CA THR A 501 28.15 -17.64 -4.79
C THR A 501 29.65 -17.41 -4.99
N LEU A 502 30.43 -18.46 -5.03
CA LEU A 502 31.86 -18.39 -5.37
C LEU A 502 32.08 -18.00 -6.84
N ASP A 503 31.28 -18.54 -7.76
CA ASP A 503 31.27 -18.16 -9.18
C ASP A 503 30.90 -16.66 -9.38
N LYS A 504 29.98 -16.13 -8.57
CA LYS A 504 29.64 -14.69 -8.56
C LYS A 504 30.73 -13.83 -7.94
N LEU A 505 31.48 -14.37 -6.98
CA LEU A 505 32.68 -13.73 -6.42
C LEU A 505 33.82 -13.69 -7.44
N GLU A 506 34.06 -14.79 -8.13
CA GLU A 506 35.10 -14.88 -9.17
C GLU A 506 34.80 -14.02 -10.40
N ARG A 507 33.52 -13.87 -10.77
CA ARG A 507 33.06 -12.98 -11.85
C ARG A 507 32.95 -11.52 -11.45
N GLY A 508 33.21 -11.15 -10.19
CA GLY A 508 33.14 -9.76 -9.71
C GLY A 508 31.73 -9.18 -9.59
N ASP A 509 30.69 -10.04 -9.61
CA ASP A 509 29.27 -9.62 -9.58
C ASP A 509 28.73 -9.34 -8.18
N ILE A 510 29.54 -9.49 -7.12
CA ILE A 510 29.17 -9.16 -5.76
C ILE A 510 29.49 -7.68 -5.48
N ARG A 511 28.47 -6.85 -5.47
CA ARG A 511 28.57 -5.45 -5.04
C ARG A 511 28.46 -5.36 -3.52
N VAL A 512 29.59 -5.30 -2.84
CA VAL A 512 29.65 -4.96 -1.42
C VAL A 512 29.53 -3.44 -1.27
N ARG A 513 28.43 -2.97 -0.71
CA ARG A 513 28.23 -1.54 -0.43
C ARG A 513 28.94 -1.18 0.87
N VAL A 514 30.22 -0.83 0.78
CA VAL A 514 30.94 -0.23 1.92
C VAL A 514 30.60 1.27 1.93
N ARG A 515 29.83 1.71 2.92
CA ARG A 515 29.55 3.12 3.17
C ARG A 515 30.72 3.70 3.98
N SER A 516 31.64 4.37 3.32
CA SER A 516 32.63 5.21 3.99
C SER A 516 32.19 6.68 3.87
N ILE A 517 32.00 7.34 5.00
CA ILE A 517 31.60 8.77 5.07
C ILE A 517 32.65 9.66 4.40
N GLU A 518 33.94 9.27 4.46
CA GLU A 518 35.02 9.98 3.83
C GLU A 518 34.99 9.87 2.31
N THR A 519 34.66 8.70 1.76
CA THR A 519 34.55 8.50 0.31
C THR A 519 33.36 9.29 -0.25
N ASP A 520 32.24 9.37 0.47
CA ASP A 520 31.09 10.19 0.09
C ASP A 520 31.38 11.69 0.12
N ARG A 521 32.24 12.17 1.03
CA ARG A 521 32.71 13.57 1.07
C ARG A 521 33.63 13.88 -0.12
N ALA A 522 34.56 12.99 -0.42
CA ALA A 522 35.47 13.12 -1.55
C ALA A 522 34.72 13.12 -2.89
N LEU A 523 33.79 12.21 -3.09
CA LEU A 523 32.95 12.12 -4.30
C LEU A 523 32.08 13.38 -4.49
N ARG A 524 31.50 13.93 -3.41
CA ARG A 524 30.71 15.18 -3.48
C ARG A 524 31.58 16.38 -3.85
N ARG A 525 32.85 16.43 -3.38
CA ARG A 525 33.80 17.46 -3.74
C ARG A 525 34.18 17.38 -5.22
N ILE A 526 34.48 16.18 -5.73
CA ILE A 526 34.78 15.93 -7.14
C ILE A 526 33.59 16.31 -8.02
N SER A 527 32.37 15.91 -7.65
CA SER A 527 31.15 16.27 -8.36
C SER A 527 30.88 17.78 -8.37
N GLY A 528 31.13 18.47 -7.26
CA GLY A 528 31.01 19.94 -7.16
C GLY A 528 31.99 20.67 -8.07
N VAL A 529 33.26 20.24 -8.07
CA VAL A 529 34.33 20.80 -8.93
C VAL A 529 34.00 20.52 -10.41
N SER A 530 33.56 19.32 -10.75
CA SER A 530 33.15 18.96 -12.12
C SER A 530 31.98 19.81 -12.63
N MET A 531 30.96 20.07 -11.80
CA MET A 531 29.89 21.00 -12.16
C MET A 531 30.36 22.44 -12.38
N ALA A 532 31.23 22.95 -11.51
CA ALA A 532 31.79 24.28 -11.67
C ALA A 532 32.58 24.39 -12.98
N ASN A 533 33.38 23.37 -13.32
CA ASN A 533 34.12 23.30 -14.56
C ASN A 533 33.22 23.30 -15.80
N ASN A 534 32.14 22.55 -15.79
CA ASN A 534 31.15 22.56 -16.87
C ASN A 534 30.49 23.94 -17.06
N TYR A 535 30.16 24.64 -15.98
CA TYR A 535 29.63 26.01 -16.09
C TYR A 535 30.67 27.01 -16.59
N ALA A 536 31.94 26.85 -16.24
CA ALA A 536 33.03 27.68 -16.77
C ALA A 536 33.21 27.48 -18.29
N ILE A 537 33.15 26.24 -18.77
CA ILE A 537 33.24 25.92 -20.21
C ILE A 537 32.06 26.52 -20.97
N LEU A 538 30.83 26.36 -20.46
CA LEU A 538 29.63 26.92 -21.08
C LEU A 538 29.65 28.45 -21.08
N LEU A 539 30.12 29.07 -20.01
CA LEU A 539 30.32 30.53 -19.92
C LEU A 539 31.30 31.01 -20.98
N GLY A 540 32.43 30.33 -21.14
CA GLY A 540 33.43 30.63 -22.17
C GLY A 540 32.86 30.48 -23.60
N ALA A 541 32.13 29.40 -23.87
CA ALA A 541 31.51 29.15 -25.16
C ALA A 541 30.45 30.22 -25.52
N PHE A 542 29.58 30.58 -24.58
CA PHE A 542 28.55 31.60 -24.81
C PHE A 542 29.11 33.02 -24.92
N THR A 543 30.16 33.36 -24.15
CA THR A 543 30.86 34.65 -24.28
C THR A 543 31.55 34.77 -25.63
N LEU A 544 32.29 33.73 -26.07
CA LEU A 544 32.92 33.70 -27.40
C LEU A 544 31.89 33.78 -28.53
N SER A 545 30.77 33.08 -28.41
CA SER A 545 29.70 33.16 -29.42
C SER A 545 29.07 34.55 -29.45
N ALA A 546 28.81 35.17 -28.31
CA ALA A 546 28.25 36.52 -28.24
C ALA A 546 29.19 37.56 -28.83
N THR A 547 30.49 37.48 -28.48
CA THR A 547 31.53 38.41 -29.02
C THR A 547 31.76 38.19 -30.52
N GLY A 548 31.76 36.96 -31.01
CA GLY A 548 31.87 36.65 -32.43
C GLY A 548 30.71 37.22 -33.26
N LEU A 549 29.47 37.10 -32.73
CA LEU A 549 28.27 37.66 -33.36
C LEU A 549 28.24 39.21 -33.33
N LEU A 550 28.73 39.81 -32.23
CA LEU A 550 28.86 41.26 -32.14
C LEU A 550 29.89 41.82 -33.14
N LEU A 551 31.01 41.12 -33.36
CA LEU A 551 32.05 41.51 -34.34
C LEU A 551 31.62 41.31 -35.78
N SER A 552 30.66 40.42 -36.03
CA SER A 552 30.10 40.15 -37.38
C SER A 552 28.86 41.00 -37.73
N GLU A 553 28.57 42.06 -36.96
CA GLU A 553 27.44 42.99 -37.12
C GLU A 553 26.04 42.38 -36.93
N PHE A 554 25.96 41.10 -36.52
CA PHE A 554 24.68 40.45 -36.17
C PHE A 554 24.24 40.71 -34.74
N ILE A 555 24.06 41.97 -34.36
CA ILE A 555 23.82 42.45 -32.97
C ILE A 555 22.59 41.75 -32.35
N TRP A 556 21.51 41.56 -33.10
CA TRP A 556 20.30 40.93 -32.58
C TRP A 556 20.46 39.46 -32.26
N LEU A 557 21.33 38.74 -32.98
CA LEU A 557 21.61 37.31 -32.69
C LEU A 557 22.58 37.15 -31.51
N ALA A 558 23.37 38.16 -31.15
CA ALA A 558 24.28 38.15 -30.03
C ALA A 558 23.57 38.22 -28.66
N VAL A 559 22.30 38.68 -28.62
CA VAL A 559 21.52 38.84 -27.37
C VAL A 559 21.28 37.47 -26.73
N ILE A 560 20.93 36.43 -27.48
CA ILE A 560 20.64 35.11 -26.94
C ILE A 560 21.87 34.50 -26.25
N PRO A 561 23.03 34.32 -26.89
CA PRO A 561 24.21 33.81 -26.20
C PRO A 561 24.72 34.75 -25.10
N GLY A 562 24.49 36.07 -25.18
CA GLY A 562 24.80 37.02 -24.11
C GLY A 562 23.98 36.76 -22.83
N VAL A 563 22.69 36.56 -22.97
CA VAL A 563 21.81 36.21 -21.82
C VAL A 563 22.19 34.84 -21.24
N LEU A 564 22.50 33.84 -22.07
CA LEU A 564 22.96 32.52 -21.64
C LEU A 564 24.33 32.60 -20.93
N ALA A 565 25.24 33.47 -21.36
CA ALA A 565 26.51 33.73 -20.69
C ALA A 565 26.29 34.30 -19.28
N VAL A 566 25.41 35.28 -19.11
CA VAL A 566 25.06 35.81 -17.79
C VAL A 566 24.44 34.74 -16.89
N GLY A 567 23.53 33.94 -17.39
CA GLY A 567 22.89 32.84 -16.65
C GLY A 567 23.91 31.79 -16.18
N THR A 568 24.82 31.37 -17.08
CA THR A 568 25.87 30.40 -16.74
C THR A 568 26.93 30.99 -15.81
N GLY A 569 27.23 32.30 -15.91
CA GLY A 569 28.10 33.00 -14.99
C GLY A 569 27.55 33.03 -13.55
N ILE A 570 26.27 33.29 -13.39
CA ILE A 570 25.59 33.24 -12.08
C ILE A 570 25.61 31.80 -11.52
N ALA A 571 25.37 30.77 -12.36
CA ALA A 571 25.42 29.37 -11.96
C ALA A 571 26.83 28.94 -11.53
N PHE A 572 27.87 29.41 -12.26
CA PHE A 572 29.26 29.19 -11.93
C PHE A 572 29.61 29.78 -10.56
N LEU A 573 29.32 31.07 -10.34
CA LEU A 573 29.56 31.73 -9.06
C LEU A 573 28.86 31.03 -7.88
N ARG A 574 27.61 30.62 -8.06
CA ARG A 574 26.88 29.86 -7.04
C ARG A 574 27.50 28.49 -6.75
N SER A 575 28.02 27.81 -7.77
CA SER A 575 28.70 26.52 -7.61
C SER A 575 30.01 26.67 -6.83
N VAL A 576 30.84 27.68 -7.15
CA VAL A 576 32.09 28.00 -6.44
C VAL A 576 31.80 28.38 -4.98
N PHE A 577 30.78 29.23 -4.73
CA PHE A 577 30.39 29.62 -3.38
C PHE A 577 29.95 28.41 -2.52
N LYS A 578 29.25 27.46 -3.15
CA LYS A 578 28.78 26.23 -2.49
C LYS A 578 29.92 25.29 -2.11
N ILE A 579 30.96 25.20 -2.97
CA ILE A 579 32.19 24.43 -2.69
C ILE A 579 32.95 25.07 -1.52
N ASN A 580 33.16 26.39 -1.55
CA ASN A 580 33.86 27.12 -0.48
C ASN A 580 33.13 27.09 0.87
N ARG A 581 31.79 27.01 0.86
CA ARG A 581 31.02 26.91 2.09
C ARG A 581 31.04 25.48 2.68
N ALA A 582 31.15 24.47 1.82
CA ALA A 582 31.27 23.06 2.26
C ALA A 582 32.65 22.77 2.90
N ASP A 583 33.69 23.54 2.52
CA ASP A 583 35.05 23.44 3.09
C ASP A 583 35.18 24.16 4.46
N ARG A 584 34.20 24.98 4.87
CA ARG A 584 34.24 25.77 6.13
C ARG A 584 33.39 25.20 7.27
N LEU A 585 32.68 24.11 7.05
CA LEU A 585 31.91 23.42 8.11
C LEU A 585 32.72 22.19 8.54
N PRO A 586 33.01 22.05 9.87
CA PRO A 586 33.78 20.94 10.43
C PRO A 586 33.14 19.57 10.26
#